data_03716e24f302630721231c74b0b0152a
#
_entry.id   03716e24f302630721231c74b0b0152a
#
_cell.length_a   1.000
_cell.length_b   1.000
_cell.length_c   1.000
_cell.angle_alpha   90.00
_cell.angle_beta   90.00
_cell.angle_gamma   90.00
#
_symmetry.space_group_name_H-M   'P 1'
#
loop_
_entity.id
_entity.type
_entity.pdbx_description
1 polymer ?
#
loop_
_entity_poly.entity_id
_entity_poly.type
_entity_poly.pdbx_seq_one_letter_code
_entity_poly.pdbx_strand_id
1 'polypeptide(L)'
;MTTILIVEKSGSIKELSVKQNIVREELYKKCSFRKKDGFEKRITWKVKVKQEHVQIELWSRDSGSHGKENKYDFPPPIDTQLYFGNCALVRIKENAIVDLSKELWLKVYEILFGGFEDLDNSEDESEDELASVPKSMKTKTGYLKDGFVIDTTSDDEKDDDNDEEDDEEDDEEDDDDNEDY
;
A
#
# COMPACT_ATOMS: atom_id res chain seq x y z
N MET A 1 29.71 10.21 1.15
CA MET A 1 28.50 11.02 1.39
C MET A 1 27.39 10.04 1.67
N THR A 2 26.61 10.23 2.70
CA THR A 2 25.48 9.35 3.03
C THR A 2 24.18 10.15 2.94
N THR A 3 23.21 9.66 2.19
CA THR A 3 21.91 10.31 2.04
C THR A 3 20.90 9.65 2.97
N ILE A 4 20.18 10.48 3.74
CA ILE A 4 19.08 10.06 4.59
C ILE A 4 17.81 10.84 4.19
N LEU A 5 16.65 10.36 4.61
CA LEU A 5 15.40 11.06 4.36
C LEU A 5 14.91 11.74 5.63
N ILE A 6 14.48 12.98 5.48
CA ILE A 6 13.79 13.73 6.53
C ILE A 6 12.34 13.89 6.11
N VAL A 7 11.46 13.34 6.91
CA VAL A 7 10.00 13.53 6.78
C VAL A 7 9.63 14.76 7.58
N GLU A 8 9.31 15.84 6.90
CA GLU A 8 8.93 17.10 7.55
C GLU A 8 7.55 16.98 8.19
N LYS A 9 7.29 17.81 9.16
CA LYS A 9 5.98 17.89 9.84
C LYS A 9 4.81 18.04 8.86
N SER A 10 5.03 18.69 7.73
CA SER A 10 4.03 18.85 6.65
C SER A 10 3.63 17.56 5.95
N GLY A 11 4.36 16.47 6.15
CA GLY A 11 4.24 15.22 5.40
C GLY A 11 5.14 15.15 4.16
N SER A 12 5.94 16.17 3.89
CA SER A 12 6.88 16.14 2.75
C SER A 12 8.17 15.40 3.10
N ILE A 13 8.72 14.71 2.11
CA ILE A 13 10.01 14.01 2.24
C ILE A 13 11.10 14.79 1.55
N LYS A 14 12.18 15.04 2.27
CA LYS A 14 13.42 15.65 1.76
C LYS A 14 14.60 14.71 1.87
N GLU A 15 15.43 14.69 0.84
CA GLU A 15 16.72 14.02 0.87
C GLU A 15 17.76 14.94 1.50
N LEU A 16 18.49 14.42 2.47
CA LEU A 16 19.57 15.14 3.14
C LEU A 16 20.88 14.37 2.96
N SER A 17 21.80 14.92 2.16
CA SER A 17 23.13 14.37 1.98
C SER A 17 24.07 14.89 3.05
N VAL A 18 24.69 13.99 3.78
CA VAL A 18 25.62 14.28 4.88
C VAL A 18 27.02 13.82 4.52
N LYS A 19 27.98 14.72 4.64
CA LYS A 19 29.40 14.44 4.29
C LYS A 19 30.15 13.62 5.34
N GLN A 20 29.67 13.63 6.58
CA GLN A 20 30.28 12.92 7.71
C GLN A 20 29.54 11.64 8.03
N ASN A 21 30.20 10.72 8.75
CA ASN A 21 29.51 9.57 9.29
C ASN A 21 28.36 10.00 10.19
N ILE A 22 27.16 9.52 9.88
CA ILE A 22 25.96 9.84 10.65
C ILE A 22 25.90 8.86 11.82
N VAL A 23 25.84 9.43 13.02
CA VAL A 23 25.61 8.68 14.26
C VAL A 23 24.13 8.73 14.59
N ARG A 24 23.54 7.59 14.94
CA ARG A 24 22.10 7.49 15.26
C ARG A 24 21.67 8.47 16.35
N GLU A 25 22.54 8.67 17.34
CA GLU A 25 22.33 9.58 18.48
C GLU A 25 22.23 11.05 18.08
N GLU A 26 22.70 11.41 16.88
CA GLU A 26 22.68 12.79 16.38
C GLU A 26 21.59 13.06 15.34
N LEU A 27 20.78 12.06 14.97
CA LEU A 27 19.70 12.22 14.00
C LEU A 27 18.69 13.29 14.41
N TYR A 28 18.46 13.49 15.72
CA TYR A 28 17.57 14.55 16.21
C TYR A 28 17.99 15.94 15.74
N LYS A 29 19.32 16.20 15.63
CA LYS A 29 19.84 17.47 15.12
C LYS A 29 19.46 17.68 13.64
N LYS A 30 19.48 16.60 12.85
CA LYS A 30 19.08 16.65 11.44
C LYS A 30 17.58 16.89 11.28
N CYS A 31 16.78 16.47 12.24
CA CYS A 31 15.35 16.77 12.35
C CYS A 31 15.04 18.15 12.97
N SER A 32 16.04 19.00 13.16
CA SER A 32 15.92 20.35 13.73
C SER A 32 15.51 20.38 15.22
N PHE A 33 15.73 19.30 15.95
CA PHE A 33 15.55 19.31 17.39
C PHE A 33 16.79 19.78 18.12
N ARG A 34 16.60 20.56 19.20
CA ARG A 34 17.70 21.05 20.05
C ARG A 34 18.15 20.04 21.08
N LYS A 35 17.24 19.16 21.51
CA LYS A 35 17.48 18.13 22.52
C LYS A 35 17.04 16.78 22.00
N LYS A 36 17.72 15.73 22.47
CA LYS A 36 17.43 14.34 22.12
C LYS A 36 16.15 13.81 22.77
N ASP A 37 15.64 14.48 23.81
CA ASP A 37 14.52 14.01 24.64
C ASP A 37 13.36 13.45 23.82
N GLY A 38 13.01 12.20 24.04
CA GLY A 38 11.94 11.49 23.35
C GLY A 38 12.21 11.18 21.88
N PHE A 39 13.36 11.55 21.32
CA PHE A 39 13.74 11.22 19.95
C PHE A 39 14.45 9.87 19.91
N GLU A 40 13.74 8.84 19.50
CA GLU A 40 14.14 7.45 19.58
C GLU A 40 13.78 6.69 18.30
N LYS A 41 14.39 5.51 18.17
CA LYS A 41 13.99 4.58 17.13
C LYS A 41 12.62 4.01 17.45
N ARG A 42 11.68 4.18 16.52
CA ARG A 42 10.28 3.71 16.67
C ARG A 42 10.08 2.35 16.06
N ILE A 43 10.64 2.13 14.88
CA ILE A 43 10.51 0.87 14.18
C ILE A 43 11.71 0.60 13.28
N THR A 44 11.83 -0.66 12.90
CA THR A 44 12.71 -1.14 11.85
C THR A 44 11.90 -2.00 10.90
N TRP A 45 11.66 -1.52 9.68
CA TRP A 45 11.09 -2.34 8.62
C TRP A 45 12.18 -3.14 7.94
N LYS A 46 11.87 -4.41 7.65
CA LYS A 46 12.73 -5.31 6.87
C LYS A 46 11.93 -5.80 5.67
N VAL A 47 12.29 -5.37 4.49
CA VAL A 47 11.56 -5.63 3.26
C VAL A 47 12.51 -6.17 2.20
N LYS A 48 12.04 -7.10 1.38
CA LYS A 48 12.76 -7.56 0.21
C LYS A 48 12.32 -6.73 -0.99
N VAL A 49 13.22 -5.94 -1.54
CA VAL A 49 12.98 -5.15 -2.75
C VAL A 49 13.76 -5.81 -3.87
N LYS A 50 13.07 -6.42 -4.84
CA LYS A 50 13.69 -7.29 -5.84
C LYS A 50 14.47 -8.42 -5.14
N GLN A 51 15.78 -8.45 -5.30
CA GLN A 51 16.65 -9.47 -4.68
C GLN A 51 17.45 -8.94 -3.47
N GLU A 52 17.25 -7.68 -3.07
CA GLU A 52 17.96 -7.06 -1.96
C GLU A 52 17.09 -6.95 -0.70
N HIS A 53 17.65 -7.38 0.44
CA HIS A 53 17.02 -7.14 1.74
C HIS A 53 17.34 -5.70 2.19
N VAL A 54 16.29 -4.89 2.27
CA VAL A 54 16.37 -3.49 2.69
C VAL A 54 15.87 -3.38 4.12
N GLN A 55 16.67 -2.76 4.97
CA GLN A 55 16.30 -2.47 6.35
C GLN A 55 16.27 -0.95 6.55
N ILE A 56 15.12 -0.43 7.00
CA ILE A 56 14.90 1.00 7.22
C ILE A 56 14.45 1.22 8.66
N GLU A 57 15.09 2.16 9.35
CA GLU A 57 14.71 2.61 10.69
C GLU A 57 14.01 3.96 10.62
N LEU A 58 12.91 4.09 11.37
CA LEU A 58 12.28 5.38 11.65
C LEU A 58 12.73 5.87 13.02
N TRP A 59 13.17 7.12 13.05
CA TRP A 59 13.53 7.85 14.25
C TRP A 59 12.65 9.09 14.40
N SER A 60 11.96 9.20 15.53
CA SER A 60 10.98 10.27 15.74
C SER A 60 10.67 10.49 17.21
N ARG A 61 9.90 11.53 17.52
CA ARG A 61 9.24 11.73 18.81
C ARG A 61 7.80 11.24 18.75
N ASP A 62 7.35 10.58 19.83
CA ASP A 62 5.97 10.15 20.04
C ASP A 62 5.16 11.11 20.90
N SER A 63 5.79 12.18 21.36
CA SER A 63 5.17 13.19 22.19
C SER A 63 5.57 14.59 21.74
N GLY A 64 4.65 15.54 21.88
CA GLY A 64 4.87 16.91 21.47
C GLY A 64 3.67 17.79 21.78
N SER A 65 3.79 19.09 21.44
CA SER A 65 2.71 20.04 21.61
C SER A 65 1.67 19.89 20.51
N HIS A 66 0.43 20.16 20.81
CA HIS A 66 -0.67 20.24 19.84
C HIS A 66 -0.29 21.13 18.64
N GLY A 67 -0.66 20.67 17.44
CA GLY A 67 -0.32 21.33 16.17
C GLY A 67 1.14 21.12 15.70
N LYS A 68 1.89 20.23 16.38
CA LYS A 68 3.23 19.80 15.97
C LYS A 68 3.27 18.38 15.44
N GLU A 69 2.12 17.76 15.29
CA GLU A 69 1.97 16.41 14.74
C GLU A 69 2.54 16.35 13.32
N ASN A 70 3.22 15.25 13.01
CA ASN A 70 3.69 14.95 11.66
C ASN A 70 2.51 14.43 10.84
N LYS A 71 2.29 15.01 9.67
CA LYS A 71 1.16 14.69 8.79
C LYS A 71 1.47 13.55 7.81
N TYR A 72 2.64 12.93 7.92
CA TYR A 72 3.01 11.81 7.07
C TYR A 72 2.32 10.54 7.54
N ASP A 73 1.73 9.83 6.62
CA ASP A 73 1.12 8.53 6.85
C ASP A 73 2.21 7.45 6.79
N PHE A 74 2.63 6.97 7.96
CA PHE A 74 3.67 5.94 8.04
C PHE A 74 3.05 4.56 7.82
N PRO A 75 3.78 3.63 7.15
CA PRO A 75 3.25 2.32 6.87
C PRO A 75 3.13 1.44 8.13
N PRO A 76 2.29 0.39 8.08
CA PRO A 76 2.14 -0.55 9.17
C PRO A 76 3.48 -1.11 9.68
N PRO A 77 3.55 -1.50 10.96
CA PRO A 77 2.50 -1.56 11.97
C PRO A 77 2.37 -0.26 12.80
N ILE A 78 2.87 0.87 12.35
CA ILE A 78 2.87 2.14 13.09
C ILE A 78 1.95 3.21 12.47
N ASP A 79 1.10 2.79 11.54
CA ASP A 79 0.13 3.61 10.80
C ASP A 79 -0.93 4.30 11.69
N THR A 80 -1.17 3.76 12.88
CA THR A 80 -2.11 4.33 13.85
C THR A 80 -1.46 5.25 14.88
N GLN A 81 -0.13 5.40 14.85
CA GLN A 81 0.60 6.18 15.84
C GLN A 81 0.87 7.61 15.37
N LEU A 82 0.75 8.55 16.29
CA LEU A 82 1.10 9.94 16.03
C LEU A 82 2.56 10.21 16.39
N TYR A 83 3.25 10.89 15.50
CA TYR A 83 4.60 11.39 15.71
C TYR A 83 4.65 12.91 15.63
N PHE A 84 5.67 13.52 16.25
CA PHE A 84 5.73 14.97 16.43
C PHE A 84 7.01 15.56 15.82
N GLY A 85 6.82 16.65 15.06
CA GLY A 85 7.89 17.33 14.37
C GLY A 85 8.42 16.57 13.17
N ASN A 86 9.69 16.77 12.84
CA ASN A 86 10.31 16.07 11.72
C ASN A 86 10.80 14.68 12.16
N CYS A 87 10.73 13.72 11.27
CA CYS A 87 11.20 12.36 11.47
C CYS A 87 12.38 12.05 10.55
N ALA A 88 13.23 11.11 10.93
CA ALA A 88 14.32 10.64 10.09
C ALA A 88 14.09 9.19 9.68
N LEU A 89 14.26 8.92 8.40
CA LEU A 89 14.33 7.57 7.83
C LEU A 89 15.77 7.30 7.42
N VAL A 90 16.33 6.20 7.90
CA VAL A 90 17.70 5.79 7.62
C VAL A 90 17.73 4.33 7.19
N ARG A 91 18.48 4.04 6.13
CA ARG A 91 18.72 2.66 5.69
C ARG A 91 19.91 2.10 6.45
N ILE A 92 19.77 0.86 6.90
CA ILE A 92 20.81 0.14 7.65
C ILE A 92 21.30 -1.04 6.83
N LYS A 93 22.62 -1.15 6.72
CA LYS A 93 23.30 -2.32 6.19
C LYS A 93 24.52 -2.61 7.07
N GLU A 94 24.68 -3.86 7.52
CA GLU A 94 25.78 -4.26 8.39
C GLU A 94 25.96 -3.34 9.62
N ASN A 95 24.83 -2.96 10.23
CA ASN A 95 24.74 -2.04 11.37
C ASN A 95 25.21 -0.59 11.11
N ALA A 96 25.55 -0.24 9.88
CA ALA A 96 25.92 1.11 9.46
C ALA A 96 24.74 1.79 8.74
N ILE A 97 24.69 3.13 8.84
CA ILE A 97 23.76 3.94 8.04
C ILE A 97 24.33 4.06 6.63
N VAL A 98 23.55 3.67 5.64
CA VAL A 98 23.90 3.74 4.22
C VAL A 98 22.91 4.61 3.46
N ASP A 99 23.19 4.87 2.19
CA ASP A 99 22.36 5.72 1.35
C ASP A 99 20.92 5.24 1.27
N LEU A 100 19.98 6.16 1.48
CA LEU A 100 18.56 5.97 1.28
C LEU A 100 18.04 7.06 0.35
N SER A 101 17.70 6.69 -0.87
CA SER A 101 17.03 7.61 -1.81
C SER A 101 15.51 7.62 -1.58
N LYS A 102 14.88 8.72 -1.97
CA LYS A 102 13.42 8.84 -1.93
C LYS A 102 12.73 7.77 -2.80
N GLU A 103 13.31 7.45 -3.95
CA GLU A 103 12.77 6.41 -4.86
C GLU A 103 12.77 5.02 -4.19
N LEU A 104 13.87 4.67 -3.49
CA LEU A 104 13.92 3.40 -2.76
C LEU A 104 12.89 3.36 -1.62
N TRP A 105 12.73 4.47 -0.90
CA TRP A 105 11.72 4.55 0.15
C TRP A 105 10.31 4.37 -0.40
N LEU A 106 9.96 5.00 -1.53
CA LEU A 106 8.64 4.86 -2.14
C LEU A 106 8.33 3.40 -2.52
N LYS A 107 9.30 2.67 -3.05
CA LYS A 107 9.13 1.23 -3.33
C LYS A 107 8.90 0.41 -2.07
N VAL A 108 9.66 0.68 -1.01
CA VAL A 108 9.47 0.02 0.29
C VAL A 108 8.11 0.37 0.88
N TYR A 109 7.69 1.62 0.76
CA TYR A 109 6.41 2.12 1.22
C TYR A 109 5.24 1.39 0.53
N GLU A 110 5.27 1.26 -0.78
CA GLU A 110 4.28 0.51 -1.57
C GLU A 110 4.18 -0.95 -1.12
N ILE A 111 5.31 -1.62 -0.92
CA ILE A 111 5.32 -3.01 -0.45
C ILE A 111 4.71 -3.12 0.96
N LEU A 112 5.01 -2.18 1.86
CA LEU A 112 4.50 -2.20 3.24
C LEU A 112 3.00 -1.94 3.33
N PHE A 113 2.42 -1.18 2.39
CA PHE A 113 0.97 -1.00 2.27
C PHE A 113 0.26 -2.10 1.47
N GLY A 114 0.95 -3.22 1.17
CA GLY A 114 0.39 -4.33 0.41
C GLY A 114 0.34 -4.04 -1.09
N GLY A 115 1.28 -3.22 -1.59
CA GLY A 115 1.49 -3.03 -3.02
C GLY A 115 1.68 -4.37 -3.71
N PHE A 116 1.21 -4.46 -4.95
CA PHE A 116 1.29 -5.67 -5.75
C PHE A 116 2.73 -6.17 -5.77
N GLU A 117 2.94 -7.41 -5.35
CA GLU A 117 4.14 -8.14 -5.75
C GLU A 117 4.19 -8.05 -7.27
N ASP A 118 5.33 -7.60 -7.82
CA ASP A 118 5.56 -7.66 -9.25
C ASP A 118 5.37 -9.12 -9.67
N LEU A 119 4.22 -9.43 -10.26
CA LEU A 119 3.91 -10.75 -10.82
C LEU A 119 4.87 -11.15 -11.95
N ASP A 120 5.70 -10.20 -12.41
CA ASP A 120 6.74 -10.43 -13.42
C ASP A 120 7.94 -11.26 -12.90
N ASN A 121 7.99 -11.62 -11.62
CA ASN A 121 9.09 -12.38 -11.03
C ASN A 121 8.65 -13.63 -10.26
N SER A 122 7.40 -14.06 -10.41
CA SER A 122 7.02 -15.42 -10.09
C SER A 122 7.33 -16.33 -11.30
N GLU A 123 8.61 -16.63 -11.49
CA GLU A 123 9.02 -17.93 -12.02
C GLU A 123 8.74 -19.02 -10.93
N ASP A 124 7.63 -18.91 -10.24
CA ASP A 124 6.89 -20.04 -9.80
C ASP A 124 6.00 -20.37 -11.00
N GLU A 125 6.50 -21.26 -11.85
CA GLU A 125 5.64 -22.18 -12.57
C GLU A 125 4.74 -22.81 -11.50
N SER A 126 3.65 -22.13 -11.15
CA SER A 126 2.49 -22.81 -10.64
C SER A 126 2.11 -23.74 -11.80
N GLU A 127 2.58 -24.97 -11.73
CA GLU A 127 2.08 -26.03 -12.59
C GLU A 127 0.57 -25.86 -12.56
N ASP A 128 0.01 -25.53 -13.72
CA ASP A 128 -1.43 -25.37 -13.88
C ASP A 128 -2.06 -26.67 -13.35
N GLU A 129 -2.50 -26.64 -12.09
CA GLU A 129 -3.10 -27.80 -11.43
C GLU A 129 -4.24 -28.35 -12.26
N LEU A 130 -4.86 -27.49 -13.09
CA LEU A 130 -5.85 -27.85 -14.06
C LEU A 130 -5.25 -28.63 -15.27
N ALA A 131 -3.98 -28.42 -15.61
CA ALA A 131 -3.35 -29.15 -16.71
C ALA A 131 -3.22 -30.65 -16.39
N SER A 132 -3.03 -31.02 -15.12
CA SER A 132 -2.90 -32.39 -14.66
C SER A 132 -4.24 -33.15 -14.53
N VAL A 133 -5.38 -32.44 -14.56
CA VAL A 133 -6.71 -33.06 -14.39
C VAL A 133 -7.21 -33.64 -15.68
N PRO A 134 -7.67 -34.94 -15.67
CA PRO A 134 -8.25 -35.59 -16.85
C PRO A 134 -9.42 -34.81 -17.44
N LYS A 135 -9.50 -34.81 -18.79
CA LYS A 135 -10.58 -34.09 -19.52
C LYS A 135 -12.00 -34.50 -19.11
N SER A 136 -12.17 -35.70 -18.55
CA SER A 136 -13.44 -36.22 -18.05
C SER A 136 -13.96 -35.46 -16.81
N MET A 137 -13.05 -34.85 -16.07
CA MET A 137 -13.38 -34.06 -14.87
C MET A 137 -13.47 -32.54 -15.14
N LYS A 138 -13.38 -32.14 -16.40
CA LYS A 138 -13.52 -30.75 -16.83
C LYS A 138 -14.84 -30.54 -17.56
N THR A 139 -15.44 -29.37 -17.43
CA THR A 139 -16.55 -28.91 -18.24
C THR A 139 -16.08 -28.60 -19.66
N LYS A 140 -17.01 -28.41 -20.61
CA LYS A 140 -16.69 -27.97 -21.99
C LYS A 140 -15.93 -26.63 -22.04
N THR A 141 -16.02 -25.84 -20.98
CA THR A 141 -15.37 -24.54 -20.82
C THR A 141 -14.06 -24.62 -20.02
N GLY A 142 -13.61 -25.83 -19.61
CA GLY A 142 -12.30 -26.05 -18.98
C GLY A 142 -12.25 -25.98 -17.45
N TYR A 143 -13.39 -25.76 -16.78
CA TYR A 143 -13.48 -25.75 -15.31
C TYR A 143 -13.64 -27.15 -14.74
N LEU A 144 -13.21 -27.36 -13.50
CA LEU A 144 -13.45 -28.61 -12.77
C LEU A 144 -14.96 -28.83 -12.59
N LYS A 145 -15.42 -30.05 -12.86
CA LYS A 145 -16.76 -30.49 -12.49
C LYS A 145 -16.80 -30.70 -10.99
N ASP A 146 -17.30 -29.73 -10.25
CA ASP A 146 -17.76 -29.99 -8.89
C ASP A 146 -19.13 -30.68 -8.99
N GLY A 147 -19.48 -31.52 -8.03
CA GLY A 147 -20.73 -32.30 -8.05
C GLY A 147 -22.01 -31.43 -8.02
N PHE A 148 -21.90 -30.14 -8.23
CA PHE A 148 -23.02 -29.19 -8.27
C PHE A 148 -23.36 -28.71 -9.69
N VAL A 149 -22.50 -28.95 -10.68
CA VAL A 149 -22.77 -28.57 -12.07
C VAL A 149 -23.52 -29.73 -12.75
N ILE A 150 -24.82 -29.58 -12.85
CA ILE A 150 -25.68 -30.46 -13.67
C ILE A 150 -25.50 -30.01 -15.13
N ASP A 151 -24.82 -30.82 -15.95
CA ASP A 151 -24.85 -30.69 -17.40
C ASP A 151 -26.30 -30.98 -17.89
N THR A 152 -27.14 -29.96 -17.94
CA THR A 152 -28.41 -30.07 -18.64
C THR A 152 -28.14 -30.02 -20.14
N THR A 153 -27.78 -31.16 -20.72
CA THR A 153 -28.01 -31.43 -22.14
C THR A 153 -29.39 -32.04 -22.26
N SER A 154 -30.39 -31.28 -22.38
CA SER A 154 -31.62 -31.69 -23.01
C SER A 154 -31.93 -30.68 -24.10
N ASP A 155 -31.74 -31.18 -25.33
CA ASP A 155 -32.44 -30.66 -26.47
C ASP A 155 -33.94 -30.60 -26.13
N ASP A 156 -34.49 -29.44 -26.16
CA ASP A 156 -35.88 -29.24 -26.55
C ASP A 156 -35.97 -27.79 -27.07
N GLU A 157 -35.98 -27.75 -28.41
CA GLU A 157 -36.50 -26.64 -29.17
C GLU A 157 -38.01 -26.51 -28.84
N LYS A 158 -38.40 -25.36 -28.31
CA LYS A 158 -39.76 -24.84 -28.57
C LYS A 158 -39.66 -23.32 -28.52
N ASP A 159 -39.81 -22.77 -29.72
CA ASP A 159 -40.33 -21.44 -29.98
C ASP A 159 -41.58 -21.18 -29.15
N ASP A 160 -41.62 -20.06 -28.50
CA ASP A 160 -42.90 -19.37 -28.30
C ASP A 160 -42.63 -17.86 -28.17
N ASP A 161 -43.00 -17.18 -29.24
CA ASP A 161 -43.17 -15.74 -29.30
C ASP A 161 -44.24 -15.31 -28.26
N ASN A 162 -43.94 -14.35 -27.46
CA ASN A 162 -44.98 -13.45 -27.01
C ASN A 162 -44.39 -12.05 -26.76
N ASP A 163 -44.68 -11.21 -27.74
CA ASP A 163 -44.79 -9.75 -27.64
C ASP A 163 -45.77 -9.39 -26.51
N GLU A 164 -45.38 -8.52 -25.64
CA GLU A 164 -46.30 -7.50 -25.11
C GLU A 164 -45.49 -6.30 -24.65
N GLU A 165 -45.69 -5.25 -25.44
CA GLU A 165 -45.39 -3.86 -25.10
C GLU A 165 -46.29 -3.44 -23.92
N ASP A 166 -45.74 -2.70 -22.98
CA ASP A 166 -46.54 -1.72 -22.26
C ASP A 166 -45.72 -0.50 -21.91
N ASP A 167 -46.06 0.56 -22.62
CA ASP A 167 -45.77 1.95 -22.34
C ASP A 167 -46.48 2.36 -21.04
N GLU A 168 -45.81 3.03 -20.13
CA GLU A 168 -46.47 4.13 -19.41
C GLU A 168 -45.40 5.15 -18.97
N GLU A 169 -45.51 6.28 -19.65
CA GLU A 169 -45.03 7.58 -19.22
C GLU A 169 -45.79 8.02 -17.94
N ASP A 170 -45.11 8.61 -17.01
CA ASP A 170 -45.72 9.66 -16.22
C ASP A 170 -44.73 10.70 -15.80
N ASP A 171 -44.90 11.87 -16.40
CA ASP A 171 -44.43 13.18 -15.99
C ASP A 171 -45.03 13.53 -14.62
N GLU A 172 -44.26 14.15 -13.75
CA GLU A 172 -44.76 15.32 -13.03
C GLU A 172 -43.62 16.15 -12.46
N GLU A 173 -43.53 17.35 -13.01
CA GLU A 173 -42.91 18.53 -12.46
C GLU A 173 -43.59 18.92 -11.13
N ASP A 174 -42.83 19.45 -10.18
CA ASP A 174 -43.30 20.63 -9.46
C ASP A 174 -42.15 21.41 -8.84
N ASP A 175 -42.09 22.64 -9.30
CA ASP A 175 -41.50 23.82 -8.70
C ASP A 175 -41.96 24.01 -7.25
N ASP A 176 -41.10 24.50 -6.39
CA ASP A 176 -41.44 25.72 -5.66
C ASP A 176 -40.27 26.39 -4.98
N ASP A 177 -40.08 27.63 -5.36
CA ASP A 177 -39.43 28.72 -4.68
C ASP A 177 -39.81 28.84 -3.20
N ASN A 178 -38.85 29.18 -2.36
CA ASN A 178 -39.09 30.31 -1.47
C ASN A 178 -37.82 30.92 -0.86
N GLU A 179 -37.76 32.22 -1.08
CA GLU A 179 -36.80 33.16 -0.51
C GLU A 179 -37.04 33.43 1.00
N ASP A 180 -36.05 34.09 1.54
CA ASP A 180 -36.06 35.04 2.66
C ASP A 180 -35.97 34.54 4.12
N TYR A 181 -34.87 34.77 4.72
CA TYR A 181 -34.46 35.83 5.72
C TYR A 181 -33.07 35.55 6.26
#